data_335df0b7d05a87c52ddf0d837b5ec92b
#
_entry.id   335df0b7d05a87c52ddf0d837b5ec92b
#
_cell.length_a   1.000
_cell.length_b   1.000
_cell.length_c   1.000
_cell.angle_alpha   90.00
_cell.angle_beta   90.00
_cell.angle_gamma   90.00
#
_symmetry.space_group_name_H-M   'P 1'
#
loop_
_entity.id
_entity.type
_entity.pdbx_description
1 polymer ?
#
loop_
_entity_poly.entity_id
_entity_poly.type
_entity_poly.pdbx_seq_one_letter_code
_entity_poly.pdbx_strand_id
1 'polypeptide(L)'
;MKKKTGLFTIITCVLLAVMVVTWLVPAGYFTGSELSELGMYRIGFFDFFQLIFGAFQFDYFNQIIILLLMIGAFYGVLGKTGKYRALTEKIASKFKGKEKAFLIGSSLIIALLTSTFDFNLITFIFIPAIISIILDMKYDKNTAFMATFGAYLVGIIGSTISYNIVVTINTVLKDVVLSDGIWFKIAMFVVSYALLAIYLVKQEKKAIKEDSAEDLFVGEEIHNKYPAWPIILIFSILFVLMILGCVNWSSVFGVTVFDDLMTKITSWTVGKNDTALASIILGNVNAFGKWYYAEMGLMCLFASLIIGAIYKLGLRNTFDAMLEGIKKIVPIAGIVVLVYTVVYFTGNTMSYPTIAGWILGATSKFNLLFASIATILGSFLHVDMLYVSNYVVAQVAANTTNHALVGLLVQSLYGLTMFIVPTSAMLVLGLSYLNIPYKEYVKKNWMFIVELLIAIFVVLLLAALI
;
A
#
# COMPACT_ATOMS: atom_id res chain seq x y z
N MET A 1 20.21 -28.01 6.34
CA MET A 1 19.41 -26.76 6.33
C MET A 1 18.77 -26.61 4.94
N LYS A 2 17.44 -26.77 4.79
CA LYS A 2 16.74 -26.43 3.54
C LYS A 2 16.81 -24.92 3.37
N LYS A 3 17.48 -24.43 2.31
CA LYS A 3 17.47 -23.01 1.96
C LYS A 3 16.01 -22.54 1.84
N LYS A 4 15.57 -21.65 2.72
CA LYS A 4 14.26 -21.00 2.59
C LYS A 4 14.29 -20.17 1.29
N THR A 5 13.37 -20.39 0.38
CA THR A 5 13.26 -19.59 -0.85
C THR A 5 12.90 -18.17 -0.45
N GLY A 6 13.78 -17.21 -0.71
CA GLY A 6 13.57 -15.81 -0.36
C GLY A 6 12.51 -15.15 -1.27
N LEU A 7 11.88 -14.08 -0.80
CA LEU A 7 10.94 -13.27 -1.60
C LEU A 7 11.54 -12.80 -2.91
N PHE A 8 12.81 -12.38 -2.90
CA PHE A 8 13.55 -12.02 -4.10
C PHE A 8 13.48 -13.11 -5.19
N THR A 9 13.78 -14.36 -4.82
CA THR A 9 13.71 -15.50 -5.75
C THR A 9 12.30 -15.71 -6.29
N ILE A 10 11.28 -15.57 -5.43
CA ILE A 10 9.88 -15.76 -5.83
C ILE A 10 9.48 -14.70 -6.86
N ILE A 11 9.78 -13.41 -6.60
CA ILE A 11 9.44 -12.32 -7.52
C ILE A 11 10.22 -12.44 -8.83
N THR A 12 11.48 -12.85 -8.79
CA THR A 12 12.26 -13.13 -10.01
C THR A 12 11.63 -14.26 -10.82
N CYS A 13 11.13 -15.33 -10.17
CA CYS A 13 10.38 -16.39 -10.85
C CYS A 13 9.08 -15.87 -11.49
N VAL A 14 8.39 -14.93 -10.83
CA VAL A 14 7.19 -14.29 -11.41
C VAL A 14 7.54 -13.47 -12.64
N LEU A 15 8.62 -12.69 -12.61
CA LEU A 15 9.12 -11.94 -13.77
C LEU A 15 9.43 -12.87 -14.96
N LEU A 16 10.12 -13.99 -14.70
CA LEU A 16 10.40 -14.99 -15.72
C LEU A 16 9.12 -15.65 -16.25
N ALA A 17 8.15 -15.93 -15.38
CA ALA A 17 6.86 -16.48 -15.78
C ALA A 17 6.10 -15.50 -16.69
N VAL A 18 6.08 -14.20 -16.36
CA VAL A 18 5.47 -13.16 -17.22
C VAL A 18 6.17 -13.14 -18.59
N MET A 19 7.50 -13.19 -18.63
CA MET A 19 8.24 -13.27 -19.90
C MET A 19 7.77 -14.47 -20.74
N VAL A 20 7.66 -15.67 -20.14
CA VAL A 20 7.19 -16.87 -20.84
C VAL A 20 5.75 -16.71 -21.33
N VAL A 21 4.87 -16.07 -20.56
CA VAL A 21 3.48 -15.78 -20.98
C VAL A 21 3.47 -14.97 -22.28
N THR A 22 4.37 -14.01 -22.48
CA THR A 22 4.45 -13.23 -23.74
C THR A 22 4.84 -14.06 -24.96
N TRP A 23 5.40 -15.23 -24.77
CA TRP A 23 5.74 -16.15 -25.88
C TRP A 23 4.57 -17.04 -26.27
N LEU A 24 3.60 -17.22 -25.38
CA LEU A 24 2.48 -18.16 -25.53
C LEU A 24 1.16 -17.44 -25.84
N VAL A 25 1.02 -16.20 -25.38
CA VAL A 25 -0.23 -15.43 -25.46
C VAL A 25 0.03 -14.17 -26.31
N PRO A 26 -0.77 -13.95 -27.37
CA PRO A 26 -0.66 -12.72 -28.16
C PRO A 26 -1.05 -11.50 -27.32
N ALA A 27 -0.43 -10.37 -27.64
CA ALA A 27 -0.86 -9.08 -27.12
C ALA A 27 -2.22 -8.72 -27.72
N GLY A 28 -3.05 -8.03 -26.96
CA GLY A 28 -4.37 -7.61 -27.40
C GLY A 28 -4.85 -6.35 -26.68
N TYR A 29 -5.87 -5.74 -27.22
CA TYR A 29 -6.58 -4.63 -26.58
C TYR A 29 -8.10 -4.74 -26.84
N PHE A 30 -8.87 -4.11 -26.01
CA PHE A 30 -10.32 -4.07 -26.16
C PHE A 30 -10.77 -2.73 -26.78
N THR A 31 -11.69 -2.80 -27.75
CA THR A 31 -12.46 -1.67 -28.22
C THR A 31 -13.92 -1.94 -27.86
N GLY A 32 -14.39 -1.34 -26.76
CA GLY A 32 -15.65 -1.75 -26.14
C GLY A 32 -15.58 -3.19 -25.63
N SER A 33 -16.46 -4.07 -26.13
CA SER A 33 -16.49 -5.51 -25.80
C SER A 33 -15.68 -6.38 -26.75
N GLU A 34 -15.17 -5.82 -27.86
CA GLU A 34 -14.46 -6.59 -28.88
C GLU A 34 -12.94 -6.63 -28.58
N LEU A 35 -12.39 -7.85 -28.55
CA LEU A 35 -10.95 -8.09 -28.44
C LEU A 35 -10.30 -7.99 -29.81
N SER A 36 -9.31 -7.14 -29.96
CA SER A 36 -8.41 -7.07 -31.11
C SER A 36 -7.04 -7.60 -30.73
N GLU A 37 -6.59 -8.69 -31.35
CA GLU A 37 -5.28 -9.25 -31.14
C GLU A 37 -4.25 -8.50 -31.98
N LEU A 38 -3.13 -8.08 -31.36
CA LEU A 38 -2.01 -7.37 -32.00
C LEU A 38 -0.92 -8.31 -32.53
N GLY A 39 -1.02 -9.61 -32.21
CA GLY A 39 0.00 -10.59 -32.48
C GLY A 39 0.96 -10.80 -31.31
N MET A 40 2.01 -11.59 -31.54
CA MET A 40 2.93 -12.00 -30.46
C MET A 40 3.94 -10.90 -30.13
N TYR A 41 3.83 -10.33 -28.92
CA TYR A 41 4.85 -9.42 -28.37
C TYR A 41 5.77 -10.21 -27.44
N ARG A 42 6.86 -10.73 -27.99
CA ARG A 42 7.76 -11.63 -27.26
C ARG A 42 8.89 -10.83 -26.61
N ILE A 43 8.98 -10.89 -25.29
CA ILE A 43 10.12 -10.34 -24.56
C ILE A 43 11.31 -11.28 -24.73
N GLY A 44 12.39 -10.79 -25.33
CA GLY A 44 13.64 -11.51 -25.46
C GLY A 44 14.45 -11.51 -24.15
N PHE A 45 15.49 -12.34 -24.10
CA PHE A 45 16.34 -12.43 -22.91
C PHE A 45 17.03 -11.10 -22.56
N PHE A 46 17.50 -10.35 -23.56
CA PHE A 46 18.12 -9.04 -23.31
C PHE A 46 17.09 -7.96 -22.98
N ASP A 47 15.89 -8.01 -23.59
CA ASP A 47 14.79 -7.09 -23.30
C ASP A 47 14.38 -7.22 -21.83
N PHE A 48 14.45 -8.43 -21.26
CA PHE A 48 14.20 -8.67 -19.83
C PHE A 48 15.05 -7.75 -18.94
N PHE A 49 16.34 -7.63 -19.22
CA PHE A 49 17.22 -6.74 -18.45
C PHE A 49 16.95 -5.27 -18.74
N GLN A 50 16.66 -4.92 -20.01
CA GLN A 50 16.33 -3.53 -20.37
C GLN A 50 15.05 -3.05 -19.68
N LEU A 51 14.03 -3.90 -19.57
CA LEU A 51 12.80 -3.58 -18.87
C LEU A 51 13.01 -3.34 -17.35
N ILE A 52 13.95 -4.05 -16.73
CA ILE A 52 14.33 -3.77 -15.33
C ILE A 52 14.85 -2.33 -15.20
N PHE A 53 15.73 -1.90 -16.11
CA PHE A 53 16.21 -0.51 -16.13
C PHE A 53 15.10 0.47 -16.53
N GLY A 54 14.20 0.08 -17.44
CA GLY A 54 13.04 0.88 -17.85
C GLY A 54 12.12 1.23 -16.68
N ALA A 55 11.96 0.34 -15.69
CA ALA A 55 11.16 0.60 -14.50
C ALA A 55 11.68 1.81 -13.70
N PHE A 56 12.98 2.05 -13.66
CA PHE A 56 13.60 3.19 -12.99
C PHE A 56 13.41 4.54 -13.73
N GLN A 57 12.90 4.53 -14.96
CA GLN A 57 12.59 5.78 -15.68
C GLN A 57 11.26 6.40 -15.25
N PHE A 58 10.46 5.67 -14.47
CA PHE A 58 9.20 6.17 -13.95
C PHE A 58 9.42 6.91 -12.62
N ASP A 59 9.15 8.21 -12.61
CA ASP A 59 9.23 9.05 -11.41
C ASP A 59 8.45 8.51 -10.23
N TYR A 60 7.29 7.92 -10.50
CA TYR A 60 6.46 7.28 -9.49
C TYR A 60 7.20 6.19 -8.69
N PHE A 61 7.96 5.33 -9.35
CA PHE A 61 8.74 4.28 -8.68
C PHE A 61 9.91 4.85 -7.89
N ASN A 62 10.57 5.88 -8.43
CA ASN A 62 11.66 6.58 -7.74
C ASN A 62 11.16 7.25 -6.46
N GLN A 63 9.98 7.87 -6.50
CA GLN A 63 9.37 8.49 -5.33
C GLN A 63 9.06 7.47 -4.21
N ILE A 64 8.64 6.25 -4.56
CA ILE A 64 8.44 5.17 -3.59
C ILE A 64 9.75 4.77 -2.91
N ILE A 65 10.82 4.61 -3.69
CA ILE A 65 12.14 4.29 -3.16
C ILE A 65 12.58 5.37 -2.18
N ILE A 66 12.49 6.63 -2.58
CA ILE A 66 12.87 7.78 -1.76
C ILE A 66 12.04 7.81 -0.47
N LEU A 67 10.73 7.61 -0.53
CA LEU A 67 9.87 7.53 0.65
C LEU A 67 10.37 6.46 1.63
N LEU A 68 10.60 5.24 1.14
CA LEU A 68 11.06 4.13 1.99
C LEU A 68 12.41 4.44 2.64
N LEU A 69 13.36 5.01 1.89
CA LEU A 69 14.66 5.42 2.42
C LEU A 69 14.52 6.52 3.48
N MET A 70 13.63 7.50 3.28
CA MET A 70 13.38 8.57 4.25
C MET A 70 12.66 8.06 5.50
N ILE A 71 11.77 7.08 5.38
CA ILE A 71 11.20 6.38 6.54
C ILE A 71 12.31 5.64 7.30
N GLY A 72 13.21 4.95 6.59
CA GLY A 72 14.38 4.33 7.20
C GLY A 72 15.25 5.33 7.97
N ALA A 73 15.54 6.49 7.36
CA ALA A 73 16.28 7.59 7.99
C ALA A 73 15.59 8.08 9.27
N PHE A 74 14.28 8.32 9.19
CA PHE A 74 13.47 8.78 10.32
C PHE A 74 13.52 7.81 11.51
N TYR A 75 13.30 6.53 11.28
CA TYR A 75 13.38 5.52 12.31
C TYR A 75 14.81 5.27 12.81
N GLY A 76 15.83 5.45 11.98
CA GLY A 76 17.21 5.43 12.38
C GLY A 76 17.52 6.49 13.44
N VAL A 77 17.04 7.73 13.22
CA VAL A 77 17.21 8.81 14.21
C VAL A 77 16.37 8.56 15.45
N LEU A 78 15.13 8.08 15.31
CA LEU A 78 14.29 7.69 16.45
C LEU A 78 14.98 6.66 17.35
N GLY A 79 15.54 5.60 16.76
CA GLY A 79 16.30 4.58 17.51
C GLY A 79 17.49 5.15 18.25
N LYS A 80 18.18 6.15 17.67
CA LYS A 80 19.35 6.79 18.32
C LYS A 80 18.98 7.70 19.49
N THR A 81 17.71 8.14 19.60
CA THR A 81 17.28 8.96 20.75
C THR A 81 17.28 8.20 22.07
N GLY A 82 17.23 6.87 22.07
CA GLY A 82 17.03 6.01 23.23
C GLY A 82 15.66 6.16 23.91
N LYS A 83 14.80 7.06 23.40
CA LYS A 83 13.46 7.32 23.95
C LYS A 83 12.37 6.63 23.16
N TYR A 84 12.63 6.24 21.92
CA TYR A 84 11.65 5.55 21.08
C TYR A 84 11.29 4.19 21.69
N ARG A 85 12.27 3.37 22.07
CA ARG A 85 12.06 2.09 22.76
C ARG A 85 11.29 2.26 24.07
N ALA A 86 11.73 3.18 24.94
CA ALA A 86 11.02 3.45 26.18
C ALA A 86 9.56 3.90 25.98
N LEU A 87 9.27 4.60 24.86
CA LEU A 87 7.92 5.03 24.50
C LEU A 87 7.06 3.83 24.09
N THR A 88 7.55 2.95 23.21
CA THR A 88 6.79 1.75 22.78
C THR A 88 6.52 0.81 23.93
N GLU A 89 7.50 0.53 24.78
CA GLU A 89 7.37 -0.27 26.01
C GLU A 89 6.36 0.35 26.99
N LYS A 90 6.40 1.69 27.17
CA LYS A 90 5.44 2.41 28.02
C LYS A 90 4.02 2.30 27.49
N ILE A 91 3.82 2.42 26.18
CA ILE A 91 2.49 2.25 25.57
C ILE A 91 2.03 0.80 25.75
N ALA A 92 2.87 -0.18 25.45
CA ALA A 92 2.57 -1.59 25.63
C ALA A 92 2.17 -1.89 27.09
N SER A 93 2.87 -1.34 28.06
CA SER A 93 2.58 -1.52 29.50
C SER A 93 1.24 -0.92 29.92
N LYS A 94 0.80 0.22 29.34
CA LYS A 94 -0.51 0.83 29.61
C LYS A 94 -1.68 -0.06 29.17
N PHE A 95 -1.47 -0.89 28.14
CA PHE A 95 -2.47 -1.84 27.68
C PHE A 95 -2.35 -3.23 28.31
N LYS A 96 -1.51 -3.39 29.35
CA LYS A 96 -1.39 -4.68 30.07
C LYS A 96 -2.75 -5.15 30.57
N GLY A 97 -3.16 -6.36 30.15
CA GLY A 97 -4.48 -6.92 30.39
C GLY A 97 -5.56 -6.49 29.39
N LYS A 98 -5.28 -5.54 28.52
CA LYS A 98 -6.17 -5.03 27.45
C LYS A 98 -5.51 -5.05 26.07
N GLU A 99 -4.54 -5.93 25.86
CA GLU A 99 -3.71 -5.96 24.65
C GLU A 99 -4.56 -6.25 23.41
N LYS A 100 -5.60 -7.08 23.53
CA LYS A 100 -6.55 -7.33 22.43
C LYS A 100 -7.29 -6.06 22.00
N ALA A 101 -7.58 -5.16 22.93
CA ALA A 101 -8.20 -3.87 22.60
C ALA A 101 -7.25 -2.98 21.78
N PHE A 102 -5.94 -3.03 22.05
CA PHE A 102 -4.94 -2.34 21.23
C PHE A 102 -4.85 -2.94 19.81
N LEU A 103 -4.82 -4.29 19.70
CA LEU A 103 -4.80 -4.97 18.40
C LEU A 103 -6.01 -4.58 17.54
N ILE A 104 -7.21 -4.66 18.12
CA ILE A 104 -8.47 -4.30 17.43
C ILE A 104 -8.51 -2.81 17.11
N GLY A 105 -8.17 -1.94 18.07
CA GLY A 105 -8.21 -0.49 17.85
C GLY A 105 -7.23 -0.02 16.79
N SER A 106 -5.97 -0.47 16.83
CA SER A 106 -4.96 -0.09 15.85
C SER A 106 -5.28 -0.65 14.46
N SER A 107 -5.72 -1.90 14.36
CA SER A 107 -6.12 -2.50 13.09
C SER A 107 -7.36 -1.82 12.50
N LEU A 108 -8.35 -1.44 13.34
CA LEU A 108 -9.54 -0.71 12.89
C LEU A 108 -9.17 0.65 12.30
N ILE A 109 -8.29 1.40 12.98
CA ILE A 109 -7.84 2.70 12.49
C ILE A 109 -7.16 2.56 11.13
N ILE A 110 -6.23 1.59 10.98
CA ILE A 110 -5.55 1.36 9.70
C ILE A 110 -6.56 0.97 8.62
N ALA A 111 -7.45 0.01 8.89
CA ALA A 111 -8.44 -0.45 7.94
C ALA A 111 -9.42 0.66 7.52
N LEU A 112 -9.89 1.49 8.47
CA LEU A 112 -10.76 2.64 8.19
C LEU A 112 -10.04 3.68 7.32
N LEU A 113 -8.82 4.08 7.69
CA LEU A 113 -8.04 5.04 6.91
C LEU A 113 -7.81 4.54 5.48
N THR A 114 -7.54 3.25 5.32
CA THR A 114 -7.37 2.65 3.99
C THR A 114 -8.70 2.59 3.23
N SER A 115 -9.78 2.18 3.87
CA SER A 115 -11.11 2.11 3.23
C SER A 115 -11.59 3.48 2.75
N THR A 116 -11.28 4.54 3.49
CA THR A 116 -11.76 5.90 3.19
C THR A 116 -10.80 6.69 2.31
N PHE A 117 -9.49 6.62 2.54
CA PHE A 117 -8.51 7.49 1.88
C PHE A 117 -7.48 6.72 1.08
N ASP A 118 -7.05 5.56 1.56
CA ASP A 118 -5.97 4.75 0.99
C ASP A 118 -4.68 5.55 0.73
N PHE A 119 -3.94 5.80 1.80
CA PHE A 119 -2.64 6.48 1.70
C PHE A 119 -1.53 5.60 1.12
N ASN A 120 -1.84 4.40 0.68
CA ASN A 120 -0.90 3.47 0.07
C ASN A 120 0.35 3.28 0.95
N LEU A 121 1.55 3.23 0.36
CA LEU A 121 2.81 3.02 1.09
C LEU A 121 3.14 4.13 2.11
N ILE A 122 2.51 5.31 2.04
CA ILE A 122 2.66 6.40 3.02
C ILE A 122 2.26 5.94 4.43
N THR A 123 1.26 5.04 4.54
CA THR A 123 0.85 4.45 5.82
C THR A 123 2.01 3.79 6.56
N PHE A 124 3.03 3.33 5.83
CA PHE A 124 4.23 2.71 6.40
C PHE A 124 5.03 3.65 7.32
N ILE A 125 4.84 4.97 7.25
CA ILE A 125 5.43 5.93 8.22
C ILE A 125 5.05 5.57 9.65
N PHE A 126 3.85 5.01 9.90
CA PHE A 126 3.32 4.72 11.23
C PHE A 126 3.38 3.23 11.59
N ILE A 127 3.39 2.36 10.60
CA ILE A 127 3.32 0.90 10.81
C ILE A 127 4.45 0.36 11.68
N PRO A 128 5.74 0.74 11.51
CA PRO A 128 6.81 0.24 12.36
C PRO A 128 6.59 0.52 13.84
N ALA A 129 6.07 1.70 14.20
CA ALA A 129 5.79 2.03 15.60
C ALA A 129 4.68 1.15 16.20
N ILE A 130 3.63 0.87 15.43
CA ILE A 130 2.54 -0.02 15.87
C ILE A 130 3.07 -1.46 16.02
N ILE A 131 3.89 -1.92 15.08
CA ILE A 131 4.54 -3.24 15.15
C ILE A 131 5.40 -3.36 16.40
N SER A 132 6.25 -2.36 16.70
CA SER A 132 7.09 -2.36 17.91
C SER A 132 6.25 -2.53 19.17
N ILE A 133 5.14 -1.80 19.30
CA ILE A 133 4.23 -1.90 20.45
C ILE A 133 3.60 -3.30 20.54
N ILE A 134 3.17 -3.89 19.41
CA ILE A 134 2.56 -5.23 19.39
C ILE A 134 3.58 -6.30 19.80
N LEU A 135 4.83 -6.18 19.34
CA LEU A 135 5.91 -7.09 19.71
C LEU A 135 6.28 -6.95 21.19
N ASP A 136 6.31 -5.72 21.74
CA ASP A 136 6.49 -5.45 23.15
C ASP A 136 5.37 -6.07 24.02
N MET A 137 4.14 -6.18 23.49
CA MET A 137 3.03 -6.90 24.12
C MET A 137 3.16 -8.43 24.06
N LYS A 138 4.26 -8.96 23.46
CA LYS A 138 4.57 -10.39 23.33
C LYS A 138 3.65 -11.16 22.37
N TYR A 139 3.14 -10.51 21.34
CA TYR A 139 2.53 -11.18 20.19
C TYR A 139 3.58 -11.57 19.14
N ASP A 140 3.28 -12.57 18.34
CA ASP A 140 4.18 -13.01 17.28
C ASP A 140 4.17 -12.06 16.06
N LYS A 141 5.21 -12.18 15.22
CA LYS A 141 5.39 -11.37 14.01
C LYS A 141 4.21 -11.46 13.05
N ASN A 142 3.57 -12.64 12.94
CA ASN A 142 2.41 -12.78 12.06
C ASN A 142 1.17 -12.04 12.61
N THR A 143 0.98 -12.02 13.91
CA THR A 143 -0.08 -11.21 14.55
C THR A 143 0.18 -9.72 14.32
N ALA A 144 1.43 -9.26 14.48
CA ALA A 144 1.80 -7.89 14.17
C ALA A 144 1.57 -7.56 12.68
N PHE A 145 1.91 -8.48 11.76
CA PHE A 145 1.62 -8.35 10.34
C PHE A 145 0.12 -8.20 10.07
N MET A 146 -0.70 -9.10 10.61
CA MET A 146 -2.15 -9.10 10.36
C MET A 146 -2.84 -7.89 10.97
N ALA A 147 -2.38 -7.40 12.14
CA ALA A 147 -2.93 -6.19 12.77
C ALA A 147 -2.55 -4.89 12.05
N THR A 148 -1.55 -4.91 11.16
CA THR A 148 -1.07 -3.73 10.43
C THR A 148 -1.27 -3.89 8.92
N PHE A 149 -0.42 -4.63 8.24
CA PHE A 149 -0.53 -4.86 6.78
C PHE A 149 -1.80 -5.63 6.41
N GLY A 150 -2.19 -6.63 7.20
CA GLY A 150 -3.46 -7.34 7.01
C GLY A 150 -4.66 -6.42 7.15
N ALA A 151 -4.65 -5.51 8.13
CA ALA A 151 -5.68 -4.50 8.31
C ALA A 151 -5.75 -3.52 7.14
N TYR A 152 -4.59 -3.09 6.61
CA TYR A 152 -4.52 -2.29 5.39
C TYR A 152 -5.19 -3.01 4.20
N LEU A 153 -4.84 -4.27 3.96
CA LEU A 153 -5.41 -5.05 2.85
C LEU A 153 -6.92 -5.29 3.01
N VAL A 154 -7.41 -5.49 4.23
CA VAL A 154 -8.86 -5.54 4.52
C VAL A 154 -9.53 -4.20 4.21
N GLY A 155 -8.88 -3.08 4.51
CA GLY A 155 -9.35 -1.75 4.14
C GLY A 155 -9.52 -1.59 2.63
N ILE A 156 -8.60 -2.15 1.81
CA ILE A 156 -8.73 -2.17 0.34
C ILE A 156 -9.96 -2.98 -0.09
N ILE A 157 -10.17 -4.19 0.44
CA ILE A 157 -11.33 -5.04 0.12
C ILE A 157 -12.63 -4.25 0.30
N GLY A 158 -12.74 -3.53 1.40
CA GLY A 158 -13.90 -2.72 1.75
C GLY A 158 -13.72 -1.22 1.47
N SER A 159 -13.02 -0.83 0.40
CA SER A 159 -12.85 0.58 0.03
C SER A 159 -14.19 1.26 -0.21
N THR A 160 -14.40 2.42 0.44
CA THR A 160 -15.68 3.15 0.39
C THR A 160 -15.63 4.36 -0.54
N ILE A 161 -14.73 5.30 -0.29
CA ILE A 161 -14.59 6.56 -1.01
C ILE A 161 -13.14 6.88 -1.39
N SER A 162 -12.21 5.93 -1.24
CA SER A 162 -10.78 6.15 -1.45
C SER A 162 -10.47 6.61 -2.88
N TYR A 163 -9.58 7.61 -2.99
CA TYR A 163 -9.17 8.14 -4.28
C TYR A 163 -8.42 7.07 -5.11
N ASN A 164 -7.44 6.41 -4.51
CA ASN A 164 -6.58 5.47 -5.22
C ASN A 164 -7.28 4.18 -5.66
N ILE A 165 -8.41 3.81 -5.04
CA ILE A 165 -9.17 2.61 -5.41
C ILE A 165 -10.47 3.01 -6.10
N VAL A 166 -11.42 3.62 -5.36
CA VAL A 166 -12.79 3.83 -5.84
C VAL A 166 -12.84 4.89 -6.94
N VAL A 167 -12.19 6.05 -6.73
CA VAL A 167 -12.18 7.11 -7.75
C VAL A 167 -11.46 6.63 -9.00
N THR A 168 -10.32 5.94 -8.86
CA THR A 168 -9.57 5.40 -9.99
C THR A 168 -10.40 4.39 -10.80
N ILE A 169 -11.15 3.50 -10.16
CA ILE A 169 -12.08 2.59 -10.83
C ILE A 169 -13.17 3.37 -11.55
N ASN A 170 -13.79 4.35 -10.87
CA ASN A 170 -14.89 5.13 -11.43
C ASN A 170 -14.48 6.01 -12.62
N THR A 171 -13.20 6.43 -12.72
CA THR A 171 -12.72 7.15 -13.91
C THR A 171 -12.82 6.33 -15.20
N VAL A 172 -12.71 5.02 -15.09
CA VAL A 172 -12.84 4.08 -16.23
C VAL A 172 -14.33 3.78 -16.50
N LEU A 173 -15.13 3.61 -15.45
CA LEU A 173 -16.57 3.30 -15.57
C LEU A 173 -17.40 4.49 -16.08
N LYS A 174 -16.97 5.73 -15.83
CA LYS A 174 -17.52 7.02 -16.29
C LYS A 174 -18.92 7.40 -15.83
N ASP A 175 -19.80 6.44 -15.62
CA ASP A 175 -21.21 6.61 -15.24
C ASP A 175 -21.50 6.25 -13.78
N VAL A 176 -20.46 5.94 -12.99
CA VAL A 176 -20.55 5.57 -11.57
C VAL A 176 -20.02 6.70 -10.71
N VAL A 177 -20.82 7.14 -9.74
CA VAL A 177 -20.42 8.12 -8.73
C VAL A 177 -20.03 7.45 -7.42
N LEU A 178 -19.38 8.18 -6.50
CA LEU A 178 -18.87 7.62 -5.24
C LEU A 178 -19.96 6.99 -4.36
N SER A 179 -21.19 7.52 -4.41
CA SER A 179 -22.34 7.03 -3.65
C SER A 179 -22.89 5.70 -4.17
N ASP A 180 -22.61 5.34 -5.42
CA ASP A 180 -23.17 4.14 -6.01
C ASP A 180 -22.63 2.87 -5.34
N GLY A 181 -23.55 2.01 -4.95
CA GLY A 181 -23.23 0.79 -4.21
C GLY A 181 -22.60 1.02 -2.84
N ILE A 182 -22.66 2.24 -2.26
CA ILE A 182 -21.99 2.59 -1.00
C ILE A 182 -22.34 1.65 0.15
N TRP A 183 -23.61 1.22 0.26
CA TRP A 183 -24.04 0.28 1.31
C TRP A 183 -23.39 -1.09 1.17
N PHE A 184 -23.19 -1.57 -0.06
CA PHE A 184 -22.46 -2.81 -0.30
C PHE A 184 -20.96 -2.66 -0.04
N LYS A 185 -20.36 -1.51 -0.33
CA LYS A 185 -18.96 -1.19 0.02
C LYS A 185 -18.79 -1.18 1.55
N ILE A 186 -19.70 -0.54 2.28
CA ILE A 186 -19.71 -0.54 3.75
C ILE A 186 -19.92 -1.96 4.29
N ALA A 187 -20.86 -2.73 3.76
CA ALA A 187 -21.08 -4.12 4.16
C ALA A 187 -19.83 -4.97 3.92
N MET A 188 -19.18 -4.80 2.77
CA MET A 188 -17.92 -5.47 2.44
C MET A 188 -16.83 -5.15 3.45
N PHE A 189 -16.68 -3.86 3.82
CA PHE A 189 -15.74 -3.43 4.86
C PHE A 189 -16.05 -4.06 6.21
N VAL A 190 -17.30 -3.97 6.66
CA VAL A 190 -17.72 -4.47 7.98
C VAL A 190 -17.49 -5.97 8.09
N VAL A 191 -17.90 -6.74 7.08
CA VAL A 191 -17.75 -8.20 7.10
C VAL A 191 -16.27 -8.59 7.06
N SER A 192 -15.48 -8.00 6.16
CA SER A 192 -14.05 -8.31 6.04
C SER A 192 -13.28 -7.91 7.29
N TYR A 193 -13.59 -6.76 7.89
CA TYR A 193 -12.95 -6.34 9.13
C TYR A 193 -13.40 -7.20 10.32
N ALA A 194 -14.66 -7.60 10.40
CA ALA A 194 -15.14 -8.50 11.45
C ALA A 194 -14.38 -9.84 11.44
N LEU A 195 -14.12 -10.41 10.26
CA LEU A 195 -13.29 -11.61 10.13
C LEU A 195 -11.87 -11.37 10.63
N LEU A 196 -11.25 -10.24 10.28
CA LEU A 196 -9.93 -9.89 10.80
C LEU A 196 -9.94 -9.69 12.32
N ALA A 197 -10.94 -9.02 12.86
CA ALA A 197 -11.08 -8.81 14.31
C ALA A 197 -11.21 -10.15 15.04
N ILE A 198 -12.04 -11.08 14.53
CA ILE A 198 -12.18 -12.44 15.08
C ILE A 198 -10.84 -13.18 15.01
N TYR A 199 -10.13 -13.07 13.87
CA TYR A 199 -8.80 -13.65 13.72
C TYR A 199 -7.84 -13.13 14.79
N LEU A 200 -7.76 -11.79 14.98
CA LEU A 200 -6.85 -11.17 15.95
C LEU A 200 -7.21 -11.50 17.41
N VAL A 201 -8.50 -11.57 17.76
CA VAL A 201 -8.95 -11.96 19.12
C VAL A 201 -8.54 -13.39 19.48
N LYS A 202 -8.51 -14.30 18.50
CA LYS A 202 -8.07 -15.68 18.68
C LYS A 202 -6.55 -15.83 18.86
N GLN A 203 -5.76 -14.78 18.57
CA GLN A 203 -4.30 -14.88 18.74
C GLN A 203 -3.92 -14.87 20.24
N GLU A 204 -3.01 -15.76 20.58
CA GLU A 204 -2.46 -15.88 21.93
C GLU A 204 -1.06 -15.29 21.99
N LYS A 205 -0.69 -14.81 23.18
CA LYS A 205 0.69 -14.42 23.45
C LYS A 205 1.58 -15.66 23.40
N LYS A 206 2.70 -15.56 22.71
CA LYS A 206 3.69 -16.63 22.67
C LYS A 206 4.87 -16.23 23.54
N ALA A 207 5.36 -17.17 24.33
CA ALA A 207 6.69 -17.04 24.93
C ALA A 207 7.70 -16.93 23.77
N ILE A 208 8.22 -15.72 23.56
CA ILE A 208 9.13 -15.45 22.46
C ILE A 208 10.48 -16.07 22.82
N LYS A 209 10.98 -16.98 21.98
CA LYS A 209 12.41 -17.32 21.99
C LYS A 209 13.17 -16.05 21.59
N GLU A 210 14.25 -15.73 22.31
CA GLU A 210 14.99 -14.46 22.20
C GLU A 210 15.35 -14.03 20.78
N ASP A 211 15.49 -14.93 19.81
CA ASP A 211 15.84 -14.64 18.42
C ASP A 211 14.68 -14.20 17.50
N SER A 212 13.44 -14.12 17.96
CA SER A 212 12.28 -13.97 17.08
C SER A 212 11.61 -12.60 17.08
N ALA A 213 11.99 -11.68 17.96
CA ALA A 213 11.23 -10.45 18.25
C ALA A 213 11.99 -9.14 18.01
N GLU A 214 13.17 -9.15 17.40
CA GLU A 214 13.87 -7.91 17.10
C GLU A 214 13.09 -7.10 16.06
N ASP A 215 12.59 -5.93 16.49
CA ASP A 215 12.13 -4.89 15.59
C ASP A 215 13.34 -4.28 14.86
N LEU A 216 13.21 -4.09 13.55
CA LEU A 216 14.30 -3.61 12.70
C LEU A 216 14.89 -2.27 13.17
N PHE A 217 14.07 -1.41 13.77
CA PHE A 217 14.45 -0.04 14.13
C PHE A 217 14.56 0.25 15.62
N VAL A 218 14.20 -0.69 16.50
CA VAL A 218 14.34 -0.47 17.93
C VAL A 218 15.83 -0.40 18.27
N GLY A 219 16.26 0.79 18.71
CA GLY A 219 17.62 1.02 19.17
C GLY A 219 17.80 0.57 20.62
N GLU A 220 19.03 0.69 21.14
CA GLU A 220 19.33 0.47 22.54
C GLU A 220 18.64 1.52 23.43
N GLU A 221 18.23 1.13 24.64
CA GLU A 221 17.75 2.07 25.63
C GLU A 221 18.89 2.93 26.13
N ILE A 222 18.86 4.21 25.83
CA ILE A 222 19.83 5.19 26.35
C ILE A 222 19.16 5.97 27.47
N HIS A 223 19.69 5.87 28.68
CA HIS A 223 19.26 6.68 29.80
C HIS A 223 19.70 8.13 29.60
N ASN A 224 18.78 8.97 29.10
CA ASN A 224 18.99 10.40 28.96
C ASN A 224 17.86 11.19 29.66
N LYS A 225 18.10 12.48 29.93
CA LYS A 225 17.18 13.37 30.68
C LYS A 225 16.02 13.91 29.82
N TYR A 226 16.01 13.65 28.50
CA TYR A 226 15.01 14.21 27.60
C TYR A 226 13.67 13.48 27.73
N PRO A 227 12.53 14.19 27.64
CA PRO A 227 11.21 13.59 27.65
C PRO A 227 10.90 12.88 26.31
N ALA A 228 9.95 11.94 26.31
CA ALA A 228 9.52 11.22 25.10
C ALA A 228 8.38 11.95 24.31
N TRP A 229 7.74 12.97 24.91
CA TRP A 229 6.61 13.64 24.27
C TRP A 229 6.91 14.29 22.90
N PRO A 230 8.15 14.80 22.62
CA PRO A 230 8.41 15.34 21.28
C PRO A 230 8.27 14.32 20.16
N ILE A 231 8.55 13.03 20.44
CA ILE A 231 8.33 11.95 19.46
C ILE A 231 6.84 11.83 19.16
N ILE A 232 5.98 11.84 20.18
CA ILE A 232 4.52 11.79 20.01
C ILE A 232 4.03 12.99 19.19
N LEU A 233 4.55 14.19 19.50
CA LEU A 233 4.19 15.41 18.76
C LEU A 233 4.58 15.30 17.28
N ILE A 234 5.78 14.83 16.96
CA ILE A 234 6.23 14.66 15.58
C ILE A 234 5.36 13.64 14.83
N PHE A 235 5.06 12.49 15.44
CA PHE A 235 4.11 11.53 14.83
C PHE A 235 2.73 12.15 14.62
N SER A 236 2.24 12.95 15.57
CA SER A 236 0.96 13.64 15.42
C SER A 236 0.98 14.65 14.28
N ILE A 237 2.06 15.42 14.15
CA ILE A 237 2.24 16.37 13.04
C ILE A 237 2.29 15.62 11.70
N LEU A 238 3.09 14.56 11.58
CA LEU A 238 3.16 13.75 10.37
C LEU A 238 1.79 13.16 10.01
N PHE A 239 1.01 12.72 11.00
CA PHE A 239 -0.35 12.22 10.78
C PHE A 239 -1.30 13.30 10.25
N VAL A 240 -1.27 14.49 10.86
CA VAL A 240 -2.09 15.63 10.40
C VAL A 240 -1.66 16.05 8.99
N LEU A 241 -0.36 16.14 8.71
CA LEU A 241 0.14 16.46 7.38
C LEU A 241 -0.22 15.39 6.34
N MET A 242 -0.23 14.11 6.70
CA MET A 242 -0.70 13.03 5.84
C MET A 242 -2.19 13.23 5.48
N ILE A 243 -3.04 13.52 6.46
CA ILE A 243 -4.47 13.79 6.20
C ILE A 243 -4.64 15.03 5.32
N LEU A 244 -4.05 16.16 5.71
CA LEU A 244 -4.20 17.42 4.95
C LEU A 244 -3.58 17.34 3.56
N GLY A 245 -2.39 16.75 3.45
CA GLY A 245 -1.62 16.69 2.21
C GLY A 245 -2.10 15.65 1.22
N CYS A 246 -2.44 14.46 1.68
CA CYS A 246 -2.65 13.31 0.79
C CYS A 246 -4.13 12.95 0.56
N VAL A 247 -5.08 13.52 1.32
CA VAL A 247 -6.51 13.38 1.01
C VAL A 247 -6.84 14.27 -0.18
N ASN A 248 -7.34 13.71 -1.27
CA ASN A 248 -7.72 14.48 -2.45
C ASN A 248 -9.04 15.24 -2.20
N TRP A 249 -8.92 16.40 -1.52
CA TRP A 249 -10.06 17.19 -1.05
C TRP A 249 -10.98 17.65 -2.19
N SER A 250 -10.40 18.04 -3.33
CA SER A 250 -11.17 18.53 -4.47
C SER A 250 -11.95 17.41 -5.16
N SER A 251 -11.33 16.26 -5.43
CA SER A 251 -11.97 15.16 -6.17
C SER A 251 -12.93 14.34 -5.31
N VAL A 252 -12.67 14.19 -4.01
CA VAL A 252 -13.50 13.36 -3.12
C VAL A 252 -14.61 14.18 -2.45
N PHE A 253 -14.30 15.43 -2.03
CA PHE A 253 -15.22 16.24 -1.22
C PHE A 253 -15.63 17.55 -1.89
N GLY A 254 -15.13 17.88 -3.08
CA GLY A 254 -15.40 19.15 -3.77
C GLY A 254 -14.79 20.37 -3.07
N VAL A 255 -13.81 20.19 -2.15
CA VAL A 255 -13.18 21.28 -1.38
C VAL A 255 -11.98 21.82 -2.14
N THR A 256 -12.09 23.04 -2.68
CA THR A 256 -11.03 23.70 -3.50
C THR A 256 -10.17 24.69 -2.73
N VAL A 257 -10.46 24.93 -1.46
CA VAL A 257 -9.78 25.94 -0.62
C VAL A 257 -8.26 25.84 -0.66
N PHE A 258 -7.71 24.64 -0.67
CA PHE A 258 -6.25 24.42 -0.70
C PHE A 258 -5.65 24.75 -2.07
N ASP A 259 -6.37 24.45 -3.16
CA ASP A 259 -5.96 24.82 -4.53
C ASP A 259 -6.01 26.34 -4.71
N ASP A 260 -7.08 26.98 -4.24
CA ASP A 260 -7.28 28.43 -4.30
C ASP A 260 -6.21 29.16 -3.50
N LEU A 261 -5.89 28.66 -2.29
CA LEU A 261 -4.83 29.20 -1.44
C LEU A 261 -3.46 29.12 -2.12
N MET A 262 -3.13 27.93 -2.69
CA MET A 262 -1.87 27.75 -3.38
C MET A 262 -1.77 28.66 -4.62
N THR A 263 -2.84 28.77 -5.39
CA THR A 263 -2.90 29.68 -6.54
C THR A 263 -2.65 31.14 -6.12
N LYS A 264 -3.26 31.59 -5.02
CA LYS A 264 -3.02 32.94 -4.47
C LYS A 264 -1.56 33.14 -4.03
N ILE A 265 -0.97 32.15 -3.36
CA ILE A 265 0.42 32.22 -2.91
C ILE A 265 1.37 32.26 -4.11
N THR A 266 1.17 31.38 -5.09
CA THR A 266 2.06 31.28 -6.26
C THR A 266 1.89 32.43 -7.24
N SER A 267 0.73 33.07 -7.28
CA SER A 267 0.47 34.27 -8.10
C SER A 267 0.97 35.59 -7.46
N TRP A 268 1.45 35.53 -6.22
CA TRP A 268 1.97 36.72 -5.57
C TRP A 268 3.31 37.12 -6.20
N THR A 269 3.28 38.26 -6.88
CA THR A 269 4.43 38.85 -7.59
C THR A 269 4.97 40.06 -6.88
N VAL A 270 6.27 40.31 -7.00
CA VAL A 270 6.96 41.46 -6.44
C VAL A 270 7.87 42.09 -7.51
N GLY A 271 7.85 43.43 -7.57
CA GLY A 271 8.71 44.20 -8.44
C GLY A 271 8.12 44.49 -9.82
N LYS A 272 8.88 45.26 -10.64
CA LYS A 272 8.44 45.73 -11.95
C LYS A 272 8.32 44.64 -13.03
N ASN A 273 8.91 43.45 -12.77
CA ASN A 273 8.96 42.34 -13.74
C ASN A 273 8.01 41.20 -13.33
N ASP A 274 7.01 41.45 -12.49
CA ASP A 274 6.05 40.46 -12.00
C ASP A 274 6.71 39.15 -11.53
N THR A 275 7.82 39.29 -10.80
CA THR A 275 8.55 38.12 -10.29
C THR A 275 7.76 37.41 -9.22
N ALA A 276 7.41 36.16 -9.45
CA ALA A 276 6.67 35.32 -8.50
C ALA A 276 7.55 34.95 -7.29
N LEU A 277 7.54 35.79 -6.26
CA LEU A 277 8.40 35.66 -5.07
C LEU A 277 8.16 34.33 -4.36
N ALA A 278 6.89 33.91 -4.25
CA ALA A 278 6.55 32.65 -3.59
C ALA A 278 7.13 31.44 -4.34
N SER A 279 7.08 31.43 -5.66
CA SER A 279 7.68 30.37 -6.49
C SER A 279 9.20 30.31 -6.34
N ILE A 280 9.87 31.45 -6.14
CA ILE A 280 11.33 31.50 -5.92
C ILE A 280 11.68 30.94 -4.53
N ILE A 281 10.92 31.30 -3.48
CA ILE A 281 11.20 30.90 -2.10
C ILE A 281 10.76 29.47 -1.82
N LEU A 282 9.56 29.10 -2.25
CA LEU A 282 8.96 27.81 -1.96
C LEU A 282 9.25 26.75 -3.04
N GLY A 283 9.66 27.19 -4.25
CA GLY A 283 9.80 26.29 -5.40
C GLY A 283 8.45 25.71 -5.85
N ASN A 284 8.49 24.56 -6.48
CA ASN A 284 7.29 23.83 -6.91
C ASN A 284 6.73 23.03 -5.74
N VAL A 285 5.87 23.65 -4.94
CA VAL A 285 5.17 22.99 -3.83
C VAL A 285 3.74 22.67 -4.27
N ASN A 286 3.33 21.42 -4.14
CA ASN A 286 1.96 21.01 -4.39
C ASN A 286 1.02 21.52 -3.29
N ALA A 287 -0.22 21.87 -3.68
CA ALA A 287 -1.27 22.20 -2.72
C ALA A 287 -1.58 21.01 -1.80
N PHE A 288 -2.07 21.27 -0.59
CA PHE A 288 -2.64 20.21 0.23
C PHE A 288 -3.77 19.50 -0.53
N GLY A 289 -3.79 18.18 -0.42
CA GLY A 289 -4.68 17.33 -1.21
C GLY A 289 -4.04 16.77 -2.47
N LYS A 290 -2.85 17.24 -2.85
CA LYS A 290 -2.06 16.74 -4.00
C LYS A 290 -0.69 16.20 -3.60
N TRP A 291 -0.45 16.07 -2.30
CA TRP A 291 0.78 15.47 -1.79
C TRP A 291 0.77 13.96 -1.97
N TYR A 292 1.96 13.43 -2.21
CA TYR A 292 2.13 11.99 -2.36
C TYR A 292 3.46 11.53 -1.74
N TYR A 293 4.15 10.58 -2.35
CA TYR A 293 5.35 9.97 -1.79
C TYR A 293 6.51 10.95 -1.57
N ALA A 294 6.73 11.87 -2.51
CA ALA A 294 7.84 12.81 -2.45
C ALA A 294 7.71 13.79 -1.28
N GLU A 295 6.53 14.41 -1.12
CA GLU A 295 6.28 15.37 -0.05
C GLU A 295 6.33 14.69 1.32
N MET A 296 5.74 13.50 1.44
CA MET A 296 5.78 12.76 2.70
C MET A 296 7.19 12.24 3.04
N GLY A 297 7.98 11.87 2.03
CA GLY A 297 9.40 11.56 2.20
C GLY A 297 10.19 12.77 2.71
N LEU A 298 9.94 13.95 2.15
CA LEU A 298 10.53 15.21 2.62
C LEU A 298 10.12 15.53 4.06
N MET A 299 8.86 15.29 4.44
CA MET A 299 8.42 15.48 5.83
C MET A 299 9.13 14.51 6.80
N CYS A 300 9.39 13.28 6.39
CA CYS A 300 10.20 12.34 7.18
C CYS A 300 11.65 12.83 7.35
N LEU A 301 12.25 13.43 6.31
CA LEU A 301 13.57 14.04 6.39
C LEU A 301 13.58 15.19 7.41
N PHE A 302 12.64 16.13 7.31
CA PHE A 302 12.53 17.24 8.27
C PHE A 302 12.29 16.75 9.69
N ALA A 303 11.41 15.75 9.87
CA ALA A 303 11.17 15.13 11.17
C ALA A 303 12.47 14.54 11.76
N SER A 304 13.31 13.91 10.94
CA SER A 304 14.60 13.38 11.36
C SER A 304 15.53 14.48 11.88
N LEU A 305 15.65 15.57 11.13
CA LEU A 305 16.50 16.70 11.51
C LEU A 305 15.99 17.40 12.79
N ILE A 306 14.68 17.61 12.89
CA ILE A 306 14.04 18.22 14.06
C ILE A 306 14.24 17.35 15.31
N ILE A 307 14.03 16.03 15.22
CA ILE A 307 14.28 15.10 16.32
C ILE A 307 15.76 15.12 16.73
N GLY A 308 16.68 15.08 15.76
CA GLY A 308 18.11 15.18 16.02
C GLY A 308 18.48 16.46 16.78
N ALA A 309 17.87 17.59 16.43
CA ALA A 309 18.06 18.87 17.11
C ALA A 309 17.46 18.88 18.52
N ILE A 310 16.21 18.41 18.70
CA ILE A 310 15.52 18.35 20.01
C ILE A 310 16.31 17.50 21.01
N TYR A 311 16.79 16.34 20.57
CA TYR A 311 17.55 15.42 21.42
C TYR A 311 19.05 15.72 21.47
N LYS A 312 19.48 16.84 20.86
CA LYS A 312 20.87 17.32 20.84
C LYS A 312 21.88 16.28 20.38
N LEU A 313 21.53 15.49 19.37
CA LEU A 313 22.43 14.48 18.82
C LEU A 313 23.63 15.10 18.10
N GLY A 314 23.51 16.35 17.63
CA GLY A 314 24.45 17.00 16.74
C GLY A 314 24.26 16.54 15.27
N LEU A 315 24.64 17.40 14.33
CA LEU A 315 24.39 17.14 12.90
C LEU A 315 25.05 15.83 12.43
N ARG A 316 26.31 15.61 12.77
CA ARG A 316 27.05 14.43 12.35
C ARG A 316 26.36 13.15 12.81
N ASN A 317 26.04 13.02 14.10
CA ASN A 317 25.38 11.82 14.64
C ASN A 317 23.96 11.67 14.10
N THR A 318 23.27 12.75 13.79
CA THR A 318 21.94 12.71 13.15
C THR A 318 22.06 12.11 11.75
N PHE A 319 23.01 12.56 10.92
CA PHE A 319 23.22 12.01 9.59
C PHE A 319 23.72 10.55 9.65
N ASP A 320 24.62 10.21 10.59
CA ASP A 320 25.08 8.84 10.78
C ASP A 320 23.89 7.92 11.14
N ALA A 321 23.01 8.37 12.05
CA ALA A 321 21.80 7.62 12.42
C ALA A 321 20.80 7.46 11.25
N MET A 322 20.64 8.51 10.42
CA MET A 322 19.84 8.44 9.20
C MET A 322 20.41 7.38 8.24
N LEU A 323 21.72 7.38 8.01
CA LEU A 323 22.39 6.41 7.14
C LEU A 323 22.28 4.98 7.67
N GLU A 324 22.38 4.77 8.98
CA GLU A 324 22.16 3.47 9.61
C GLU A 324 20.72 2.96 9.37
N GLY A 325 19.73 3.84 9.53
CA GLY A 325 18.34 3.50 9.25
C GLY A 325 18.08 3.21 7.76
N ILE A 326 18.68 4.00 6.86
CA ILE A 326 18.63 3.75 5.41
C ILE A 326 19.22 2.38 5.08
N LYS A 327 20.39 2.04 5.60
CA LYS A 327 21.02 0.72 5.37
C LYS A 327 20.11 -0.44 5.76
N LYS A 328 19.33 -0.29 6.83
CA LYS A 328 18.38 -1.33 7.27
C LYS A 328 17.20 -1.51 6.33
N ILE A 329 16.71 -0.43 5.71
CA ILE A 329 15.54 -0.47 4.81
C ILE A 329 15.90 -0.79 3.35
N VAL A 330 17.15 -0.58 2.91
CA VAL A 330 17.60 -0.80 1.52
C VAL A 330 17.27 -2.20 0.99
N PRO A 331 17.48 -3.31 1.73
CA PRO A 331 17.09 -4.63 1.21
C PRO A 331 15.59 -4.77 0.96
N ILE A 332 14.78 -4.15 1.80
CA ILE A 332 13.31 -4.14 1.70
C ILE A 332 12.89 -3.28 0.50
N ALA A 333 13.45 -2.08 0.36
CA ALA A 333 13.22 -1.21 -0.78
C ALA A 333 13.59 -1.90 -2.10
N GLY A 334 14.71 -2.62 -2.14
CA GLY A 334 15.11 -3.41 -3.31
C GLY A 334 14.11 -4.48 -3.72
N ILE A 335 13.47 -5.15 -2.77
CA ILE A 335 12.40 -6.12 -3.06
C ILE A 335 11.15 -5.40 -3.58
N VAL A 336 10.78 -4.25 -3.01
CA VAL A 336 9.65 -3.44 -3.49
C VAL A 336 9.89 -2.94 -4.91
N VAL A 337 11.12 -2.56 -5.25
CA VAL A 337 11.49 -2.19 -6.64
C VAL A 337 11.22 -3.35 -7.61
N LEU A 338 11.58 -4.58 -7.24
CA LEU A 338 11.30 -5.74 -8.10
C LEU A 338 9.78 -5.96 -8.29
N VAL A 339 8.96 -5.67 -7.28
CA VAL A 339 7.49 -5.70 -7.42
C VAL A 339 7.03 -4.71 -8.49
N TYR A 340 7.49 -3.46 -8.43
CA TYR A 340 7.14 -2.45 -9.43
C TYR A 340 7.73 -2.74 -10.82
N THR A 341 8.85 -3.47 -10.88
CA THR A 341 9.35 -4.01 -12.16
C THR A 341 8.34 -4.99 -12.77
N VAL A 342 7.68 -5.85 -11.97
CA VAL A 342 6.59 -6.71 -12.48
C VAL A 342 5.45 -5.89 -13.04
N VAL A 343 5.03 -4.83 -12.34
CA VAL A 343 3.99 -3.90 -12.82
C VAL A 343 4.38 -3.30 -14.18
N TYR A 344 5.62 -2.86 -14.31
CA TYR A 344 6.13 -2.31 -15.57
C TYR A 344 6.14 -3.34 -16.71
N PHE A 345 6.58 -4.57 -16.43
CA PHE A 345 6.55 -5.68 -17.40
C PHE A 345 5.13 -5.97 -17.88
N THR A 346 4.20 -6.16 -16.95
CA THR A 346 2.83 -6.53 -17.28
C THR A 346 2.07 -5.41 -17.99
N GLY A 347 2.34 -4.15 -17.63
CA GLY A 347 1.77 -2.98 -18.30
C GLY A 347 2.23 -2.82 -19.76
N ASN A 348 3.47 -3.23 -20.09
CA ASN A 348 4.01 -3.10 -21.45
C ASN A 348 3.69 -4.29 -22.35
N THR A 349 3.29 -5.45 -21.81
CA THR A 349 3.17 -6.68 -22.62
C THR A 349 1.78 -6.90 -23.22
N MET A 350 0.75 -6.27 -22.67
CA MET A 350 -0.65 -6.37 -23.12
C MET A 350 -1.19 -7.80 -23.35
N SER A 351 -0.57 -8.82 -22.74
CA SER A 351 -1.06 -10.21 -22.86
C SER A 351 -2.32 -10.49 -22.06
N TYR A 352 -2.57 -9.70 -20.99
CA TYR A 352 -3.74 -9.89 -20.15
C TYR A 352 -5.06 -9.62 -20.88
N PRO A 353 -5.23 -8.58 -21.72
CA PRO A 353 -6.46 -8.39 -22.50
C PRO A 353 -6.90 -9.64 -23.26
N THR A 354 -5.97 -10.32 -23.90
CA THR A 354 -6.26 -11.56 -24.62
C THR A 354 -6.74 -12.68 -23.68
N ILE A 355 -6.05 -12.87 -22.55
CA ILE A 355 -6.46 -13.86 -21.54
C ILE A 355 -7.86 -13.53 -21.00
N ALA A 356 -8.12 -12.25 -20.67
CA ALA A 356 -9.44 -11.81 -20.22
C ALA A 356 -10.52 -12.03 -21.27
N GLY A 357 -10.22 -11.75 -22.55
CA GLY A 357 -11.12 -12.00 -23.67
C GLY A 357 -11.52 -13.46 -23.78
N TRP A 358 -10.57 -14.39 -23.65
CA TRP A 358 -10.87 -15.83 -23.65
C TRP A 358 -11.75 -16.25 -22.47
N ILE A 359 -11.52 -15.67 -21.28
CA ILE A 359 -12.32 -15.98 -20.08
C ILE A 359 -13.72 -15.40 -20.18
N LEU A 360 -13.83 -14.10 -20.49
CA LEU A 360 -15.11 -13.40 -20.56
C LEU A 360 -15.95 -13.82 -21.76
N GLY A 361 -15.31 -14.19 -22.88
CA GLY A 361 -15.95 -14.71 -24.09
C GLY A 361 -16.49 -16.15 -23.95
N ALA A 362 -16.16 -16.85 -22.85
CA ALA A 362 -16.72 -18.19 -22.58
C ALA A 362 -18.23 -18.16 -22.31
N THR A 363 -18.83 -16.99 -22.05
CA THR A 363 -20.26 -16.79 -21.86
C THR A 363 -20.76 -15.63 -22.74
N SER A 364 -21.97 -15.78 -23.26
CA SER A 364 -22.62 -14.74 -24.10
C SER A 364 -23.15 -13.54 -23.32
N LYS A 365 -23.17 -13.62 -21.98
CA LYS A 365 -23.68 -12.57 -21.08
C LYS A 365 -22.73 -12.45 -19.88
N PHE A 366 -22.82 -11.33 -19.17
CA PHE A 366 -22.11 -11.14 -17.93
C PHE A 366 -22.34 -12.31 -16.97
N ASN A 367 -21.25 -12.87 -16.49
CA ASN A 367 -21.27 -13.97 -15.51
C ASN A 367 -20.32 -13.60 -14.37
N LEU A 368 -20.86 -13.53 -13.15
CA LEU A 368 -20.13 -13.11 -11.95
C LEU A 368 -18.89 -13.97 -11.71
N LEU A 369 -18.96 -15.29 -11.95
CA LEU A 369 -17.83 -16.21 -11.73
C LEU A 369 -16.70 -15.95 -12.72
N PHE A 370 -17.00 -15.84 -14.04
CA PHE A 370 -15.97 -15.55 -15.05
C PHE A 370 -15.37 -14.15 -14.89
N ALA A 371 -16.20 -13.15 -14.56
CA ALA A 371 -15.74 -11.81 -14.22
C ALA A 371 -14.82 -11.83 -12.99
N SER A 372 -15.13 -12.63 -11.98
CA SER A 372 -14.29 -12.80 -10.79
C SER A 372 -12.95 -13.46 -11.12
N ILE A 373 -12.95 -14.51 -11.95
CA ILE A 373 -11.72 -15.19 -12.39
C ILE A 373 -10.83 -14.21 -13.19
N ALA A 374 -11.42 -13.47 -14.14
CA ALA A 374 -10.71 -12.46 -14.92
C ALA A 374 -10.11 -11.39 -14.00
N THR A 375 -10.87 -10.90 -13.02
CA THR A 375 -10.41 -9.89 -12.05
C THR A 375 -9.25 -10.42 -11.19
N ILE A 376 -9.35 -11.64 -10.66
CA ILE A 376 -8.27 -12.24 -9.84
C ILE A 376 -7.00 -12.39 -10.69
N LEU A 377 -7.11 -12.92 -11.91
CA LEU A 377 -5.95 -13.06 -12.80
C LEU A 377 -5.37 -11.72 -13.24
N GLY A 378 -6.23 -10.74 -13.54
CA GLY A 378 -5.81 -9.39 -13.86
C GLY A 378 -5.08 -8.72 -12.70
N SER A 379 -5.63 -8.82 -11.49
CA SER A 379 -5.01 -8.29 -10.26
C SER A 379 -3.73 -9.04 -9.88
N PHE A 380 -3.56 -10.30 -10.29
CA PHE A 380 -2.32 -11.03 -10.13
C PHE A 380 -1.21 -10.51 -11.05
N LEU A 381 -1.55 -10.16 -12.29
CA LEU A 381 -0.61 -9.65 -13.28
C LEU A 381 -0.36 -8.15 -13.12
N HIS A 382 -1.39 -7.38 -12.78
CA HIS A 382 -1.34 -5.94 -12.61
C HIS A 382 -1.62 -5.60 -11.13
N VAL A 383 -0.56 -5.47 -10.33
CA VAL A 383 -0.66 -5.26 -8.88
C VAL A 383 -0.76 -3.78 -8.47
N ASP A 384 -0.93 -2.88 -9.42
CA ASP A 384 -1.22 -1.47 -9.19
C ASP A 384 -2.63 -1.15 -9.67
N MET A 385 -3.43 -0.43 -8.87
CA MET A 385 -4.85 -0.17 -9.18
C MET A 385 -5.02 0.65 -10.46
N LEU A 386 -4.11 1.53 -10.80
CA LEU A 386 -4.19 2.29 -12.05
C LEU A 386 -4.16 1.35 -13.27
N TYR A 387 -3.25 0.37 -13.27
CA TYR A 387 -3.18 -0.65 -14.32
C TYR A 387 -4.38 -1.59 -14.28
N VAL A 388 -4.80 -2.03 -13.08
CA VAL A 388 -6.02 -2.86 -12.90
C VAL A 388 -7.23 -2.14 -13.47
N SER A 389 -7.40 -0.85 -13.21
CA SER A 389 -8.52 -0.08 -13.73
C SER A 389 -8.52 -0.03 -15.24
N ASN A 390 -7.39 0.26 -15.86
CA ASN A 390 -7.30 0.37 -17.31
C ASN A 390 -7.43 -0.99 -18.04
N TYR A 391 -6.90 -2.06 -17.48
CA TYR A 391 -6.83 -3.36 -18.17
C TYR A 391 -7.87 -4.38 -17.71
N VAL A 392 -8.43 -4.25 -16.49
CA VAL A 392 -9.39 -5.21 -15.94
C VAL A 392 -10.79 -4.61 -15.90
N VAL A 393 -10.95 -3.42 -15.30
CA VAL A 393 -12.27 -2.79 -15.10
C VAL A 393 -12.99 -2.57 -16.44
N ALA A 394 -12.28 -1.98 -17.41
CA ALA A 394 -12.86 -1.69 -18.72
C ALA A 394 -13.40 -2.95 -19.42
N GLN A 395 -12.67 -4.08 -19.30
CA GLN A 395 -13.05 -5.34 -19.96
C GLN A 395 -14.23 -6.02 -19.27
N VAL A 396 -14.24 -6.05 -17.93
CA VAL A 396 -15.35 -6.63 -17.16
C VAL A 396 -16.62 -5.78 -17.36
N ALA A 397 -16.48 -4.45 -17.36
CA ALA A 397 -17.59 -3.52 -17.56
C ALA A 397 -18.24 -3.62 -18.95
N ALA A 398 -17.47 -3.90 -19.99
CA ALA A 398 -17.97 -4.02 -21.37
C ALA A 398 -19.06 -5.10 -21.53
N ASN A 399 -19.17 -6.03 -20.59
CA ASN A 399 -20.12 -7.17 -20.63
C ASN A 399 -21.38 -6.96 -19.76
N THR A 400 -21.55 -5.79 -19.12
CA THR A 400 -22.69 -5.52 -18.23
C THR A 400 -23.03 -4.03 -18.21
N THR A 401 -24.28 -3.73 -17.84
CA THR A 401 -24.75 -2.35 -17.55
C THR A 401 -24.72 -2.02 -16.06
N ASN A 402 -24.51 -3.02 -15.18
CA ASN A 402 -24.41 -2.79 -13.74
C ASN A 402 -22.93 -2.47 -13.36
N HIS A 403 -22.50 -1.26 -13.68
CA HIS A 403 -21.13 -0.81 -13.44
C HIS A 403 -20.79 -0.63 -11.95
N ALA A 404 -21.79 -0.33 -11.10
CA ALA A 404 -21.58 -0.27 -9.65
C ALA A 404 -21.17 -1.64 -9.09
N LEU A 405 -21.79 -2.74 -9.58
CA LEU A 405 -21.38 -4.11 -9.23
C LEU A 405 -19.97 -4.42 -9.73
N VAL A 406 -19.61 -3.97 -10.94
CA VAL A 406 -18.23 -4.14 -11.45
C VAL A 406 -17.21 -3.46 -10.55
N GLY A 407 -17.47 -2.23 -10.13
CA GLY A 407 -16.61 -1.51 -9.21
C GLY A 407 -16.42 -2.25 -7.89
N LEU A 408 -17.49 -2.73 -7.27
CA LEU A 408 -17.47 -3.52 -6.04
C LEU A 408 -16.71 -4.85 -6.21
N LEU A 409 -16.94 -5.55 -7.32
CA LEU A 409 -16.29 -6.81 -7.66
C LEU A 409 -14.77 -6.61 -7.81
N VAL A 410 -14.37 -5.64 -8.63
CA VAL A 410 -12.96 -5.44 -8.91
C VAL A 410 -12.20 -5.00 -7.66
N GLN A 411 -12.70 -4.00 -6.90
CA GLN A 411 -12.01 -3.54 -5.69
C GLN A 411 -11.85 -4.65 -4.64
N SER A 412 -12.91 -5.44 -4.40
CA SER A 412 -12.89 -6.46 -3.35
C SER A 412 -11.99 -7.64 -3.72
N LEU A 413 -12.04 -8.12 -4.96
CA LEU A 413 -11.19 -9.21 -5.42
C LEU A 413 -9.73 -8.77 -5.63
N TYR A 414 -9.51 -7.52 -6.04
CA TYR A 414 -8.17 -6.94 -6.03
C TYR A 414 -7.58 -6.97 -4.62
N GLY A 415 -8.30 -6.42 -3.62
CA GLY A 415 -7.84 -6.42 -2.23
C GLY A 415 -7.55 -7.83 -1.71
N LEU A 416 -8.43 -8.81 -2.02
CA LEU A 416 -8.19 -10.22 -1.68
C LEU A 416 -6.94 -10.78 -2.36
N THR A 417 -6.76 -10.49 -3.65
CA THR A 417 -5.59 -10.95 -4.42
C THR A 417 -4.30 -10.42 -3.81
N MET A 418 -4.29 -9.17 -3.32
CA MET A 418 -3.13 -8.57 -2.65
C MET A 418 -2.72 -9.30 -1.35
N PHE A 419 -3.56 -10.11 -0.73
CA PHE A 419 -3.17 -11.01 0.37
C PHE A 419 -2.33 -12.21 -0.07
N ILE A 420 -2.39 -12.58 -1.35
CA ILE A 420 -1.80 -13.84 -1.84
C ILE A 420 -0.61 -13.57 -2.77
N VAL A 421 -0.72 -12.53 -3.60
CA VAL A 421 0.25 -12.31 -4.68
C VAL A 421 1.61 -11.89 -4.13
N PRO A 422 2.68 -12.64 -4.44
CA PRO A 422 4.03 -12.31 -3.96
C PRO A 422 4.60 -11.01 -4.58
N THR A 423 3.83 -10.36 -5.42
CA THR A 423 4.13 -9.06 -6.05
C THR A 423 3.28 -7.93 -5.48
N SER A 424 2.46 -8.18 -4.46
CA SER A 424 1.77 -7.12 -3.72
C SER A 424 2.77 -6.30 -2.90
N ALA A 425 2.91 -5.01 -3.20
CA ALA A 425 3.90 -4.14 -2.56
C ALA A 425 3.75 -4.12 -1.03
N MET A 426 2.52 -4.00 -0.51
CA MET A 426 2.27 -3.98 0.93
C MET A 426 2.50 -5.34 1.59
N LEU A 427 2.12 -6.44 0.95
CA LEU A 427 2.41 -7.78 1.44
C LEU A 427 3.91 -8.01 1.56
N VAL A 428 4.63 -7.72 0.47
CA VAL A 428 6.07 -7.95 0.38
C VAL A 428 6.85 -7.04 1.33
N LEU A 429 6.44 -5.76 1.44
CA LEU A 429 7.00 -4.81 2.39
C LEU A 429 6.87 -5.34 3.83
N GLY A 430 5.67 -5.77 4.21
CA GLY A 430 5.41 -6.28 5.56
C GLY A 430 6.13 -7.59 5.87
N LEU A 431 6.13 -8.55 4.94
CA LEU A 431 6.83 -9.83 5.11
C LEU A 431 8.35 -9.61 5.20
N SER A 432 8.90 -8.72 4.37
CA SER A 432 10.33 -8.37 4.39
C SER A 432 10.71 -7.65 5.68
N TYR A 433 9.89 -6.68 6.12
CA TYR A 433 10.11 -5.92 7.34
C TYR A 433 10.15 -6.83 8.58
N LEU A 434 9.20 -7.75 8.70
CA LEU A 434 9.10 -8.68 9.82
C LEU A 434 9.95 -9.96 9.65
N ASN A 435 10.65 -10.09 8.53
CA ASN A 435 11.40 -11.28 8.16
C ASN A 435 10.55 -12.57 8.27
N ILE A 436 9.33 -12.52 7.70
CA ILE A 436 8.40 -13.66 7.65
C ILE A 436 8.57 -14.34 6.29
N PRO A 437 8.94 -15.63 6.23
CA PRO A 437 9.01 -16.37 4.98
C PRO A 437 7.61 -16.48 4.34
N TYR A 438 7.51 -16.17 3.03
CA TYR A 438 6.25 -16.20 2.30
C TYR A 438 5.48 -17.52 2.45
N LYS A 439 6.19 -18.66 2.39
CA LYS A 439 5.58 -19.98 2.58
C LYS A 439 4.95 -20.16 3.96
N GLU A 440 5.59 -19.64 5.01
CA GLU A 440 5.07 -19.72 6.38
C GLU A 440 3.85 -18.81 6.56
N TYR A 441 3.90 -17.63 5.94
CA TYR A 441 2.76 -16.71 5.89
C TYR A 441 1.53 -17.35 5.25
N VAL A 442 1.67 -17.88 4.03
CA VAL A 442 0.56 -18.54 3.33
C VAL A 442 0.03 -19.72 4.12
N LYS A 443 0.92 -20.58 4.64
CA LYS A 443 0.50 -21.74 5.46
C LYS A 443 -0.29 -21.34 6.71
N LYS A 444 0.04 -20.21 7.32
CA LYS A 444 -0.62 -19.75 8.55
C LYS A 444 -1.95 -19.05 8.28
N ASN A 445 -2.06 -18.32 7.18
CA ASN A 445 -3.17 -17.43 6.92
C ASN A 445 -4.14 -17.92 5.82
N TRP A 446 -3.89 -19.06 5.17
CA TRP A 446 -4.72 -19.54 4.04
C TRP A 446 -6.21 -19.70 4.41
N MET A 447 -6.51 -20.16 5.63
CA MET A 447 -7.90 -20.34 6.07
C MET A 447 -8.62 -18.98 6.18
N PHE A 448 -7.95 -17.96 6.74
CA PHE A 448 -8.47 -16.60 6.80
C PHE A 448 -8.72 -16.03 5.39
N ILE A 449 -7.83 -16.30 4.44
CA ILE A 449 -7.99 -15.87 3.04
C ILE A 449 -9.19 -16.54 2.38
N VAL A 450 -9.43 -17.82 2.65
CA VAL A 450 -10.61 -18.54 2.16
C VAL A 450 -11.89 -18.02 2.80
N GLU A 451 -11.89 -17.71 4.10
CA GLU A 451 -13.01 -17.08 4.80
C GLU A 451 -13.36 -15.72 4.17
N LEU A 452 -12.35 -14.88 3.85
CA LEU A 452 -12.53 -13.63 3.13
C LEU A 452 -13.12 -13.85 1.73
N LEU A 453 -12.60 -14.80 0.97
CA LEU A 453 -13.12 -15.14 -0.37
C LEU A 453 -14.60 -15.48 -0.32
N ILE A 454 -15.00 -16.35 0.60
CA ILE A 454 -16.41 -16.74 0.78
C ILE A 454 -17.26 -15.53 1.15
N ALA A 455 -16.80 -14.70 2.08
CA ALA A 455 -17.52 -13.50 2.51
C ALA A 455 -17.70 -12.48 1.36
N ILE A 456 -16.65 -12.27 0.55
CA ILE A 456 -16.69 -11.41 -0.64
C ILE A 456 -17.75 -11.93 -1.62
N PHE A 457 -17.73 -13.22 -1.94
CA PHE A 457 -18.71 -13.80 -2.87
C PHE A 457 -20.15 -13.69 -2.35
N VAL A 458 -20.39 -13.86 -1.06
CA VAL A 458 -21.71 -13.68 -0.45
C VAL A 458 -22.21 -12.24 -0.66
N VAL A 459 -21.36 -11.24 -0.38
CA VAL A 459 -21.74 -9.83 -0.57
C VAL A 459 -21.94 -9.50 -2.06
N LEU A 460 -21.09 -10.00 -2.95
CA LEU A 460 -21.23 -9.81 -4.41
C LEU A 460 -22.50 -10.44 -4.96
N LEU A 461 -22.86 -11.65 -4.50
CA LEU A 461 -24.12 -12.29 -4.89
C LEU A 461 -25.33 -11.48 -4.43
N LEU A 462 -25.33 -10.97 -3.20
CA LEU A 462 -26.39 -10.10 -2.71
C LEU A 462 -26.49 -8.81 -3.53
N ALA A 463 -25.35 -8.20 -3.87
CA ALA A 463 -25.30 -7.01 -4.72
C ALA A 463 -25.75 -7.26 -6.17
N ALA A 464 -25.62 -8.48 -6.67
CA ALA A 464 -26.06 -8.87 -8.01
C ALA A 464 -27.57 -9.16 -8.10
N LEU A 465 -28.24 -9.40 -6.95
CA LEU A 465 -29.69 -9.67 -6.89
C LEU A 465 -30.53 -8.40 -6.80
N ILE A 466 -29.92 -7.29 -6.46
CA ILE A 466 -30.57 -5.95 -6.31
C ILE A 466 -30.20 -5.08 -7.49
#